data_4c89e3d32c3fd05e420b58e6dcff60bd
#
_entry.id   4c89e3d32c3fd05e420b58e6dcff60bd
#
_cell.length_a   1.000
_cell.length_b   1.000
_cell.length_c   1.000
_cell.angle_alpha   90.00
_cell.angle_beta   90.00
_cell.angle_gamma   90.00
#
_symmetry.space_group_name_H-M   'P 1'
#
loop_
_entity.id
_entity.type
_entity.pdbx_description
1 polymer ?
#
loop_
_entity_poly.entity_id
_entity_poly.type
_entity_poly.pdbx_seq_one_letter_code
_entity_poly.pdbx_strand_id
1 'polypeptide(L)'
;CCFLTPGVFDSRLEFAVRSWALQDQAVADRVTVADATRIAALTRMMAHWGHDPMSADVRARTIYLVQIGYISMQSSEDIETRLSRIPSYVQIYTGAAPEPREIARFNARLRRDGAA
;
A
#
# COMPACT_ATOMS: atom_id res chain seq x y z
N CYS A 1 4.45 1.51 7.62
CA CYS A 1 3.62 1.00 6.55
C CYS A 1 4.39 0.05 5.64
N CYS A 2 4.08 -1.23 5.72
CA CYS A 2 4.82 -2.28 5.01
C CYS A 2 4.64 -2.21 3.48
N PHE A 3 3.61 -1.56 2.98
CA PHE A 3 3.38 -1.45 1.54
C PHE A 3 4.44 -0.65 0.81
N LEU A 4 5.11 0.26 1.50
CA LEU A 4 6.12 1.11 0.90
C LEU A 4 7.55 0.64 1.20
N THR A 5 7.68 -0.48 1.91
CA THR A 5 8.97 -1.05 2.29
C THR A 5 9.37 -2.13 1.28
N PRO A 6 10.42 -1.93 0.46
CA PRO A 6 10.77 -2.87 -0.62
C PRO A 6 11.01 -4.31 -0.16
N GLY A 7 11.58 -4.49 1.03
CA GLY A 7 11.85 -5.82 1.56
C GLY A 7 10.61 -6.64 1.90
N VAL A 8 9.43 -6.00 2.03
CA VAL A 8 8.18 -6.65 2.38
C VAL A 8 7.26 -6.80 1.17
N PHE A 9 7.37 -5.87 0.22
CA PHE A 9 6.50 -5.85 -0.94
C PHE A 9 7.33 -5.55 -2.19
N ASP A 10 7.64 -6.60 -2.95
CA ASP A 10 8.45 -6.48 -4.16
C ASP A 10 7.54 -6.14 -5.35
N SER A 11 7.62 -4.90 -5.82
CA SER A 11 6.78 -4.39 -6.91
C SER A 11 6.99 -5.13 -8.23
N ARG A 12 8.23 -5.52 -8.53
CA ARG A 12 8.53 -6.23 -9.77
C ARG A 12 7.95 -7.63 -9.76
N LEU A 13 8.09 -8.33 -8.64
CA LEU A 13 7.53 -9.67 -8.48
C LEU A 13 6.01 -9.60 -8.54
N GLU A 14 5.41 -8.62 -7.85
CA GLU A 14 3.96 -8.43 -7.86
C GLU A 14 3.44 -8.19 -9.28
N PHE A 15 4.12 -7.33 -10.04
CA PHE A 15 3.75 -7.07 -11.42
C PHE A 15 3.84 -8.34 -12.28
N ALA A 16 4.91 -9.10 -12.11
CA ALA A 16 5.12 -10.34 -12.88
C ALA A 16 4.03 -11.38 -12.55
N VAL A 17 3.69 -11.55 -11.28
CA VAL A 17 2.65 -12.50 -10.85
C VAL A 17 1.27 -12.06 -11.38
N ARG A 18 0.94 -10.79 -11.32
CA ARG A 18 -0.33 -10.28 -11.83
C ARG A 18 -0.43 -10.42 -13.35
N SER A 19 0.67 -10.21 -14.06
CA SER A 19 0.73 -10.43 -15.50
C SER A 19 0.53 -11.91 -15.85
N TRP A 20 1.15 -12.79 -15.09
CA TRP A 20 0.98 -14.24 -15.23
C TRP A 20 -0.47 -14.65 -14.95
N ALA A 21 -1.12 -14.06 -13.96
CA ALA A 21 -2.51 -14.36 -13.61
C ALA A 21 -3.48 -14.08 -14.76
N LEU A 22 -3.13 -13.21 -15.70
CA LEU A 22 -3.97 -12.94 -16.88
C LEU A 22 -4.05 -14.16 -17.82
N GLN A 23 -3.11 -15.09 -17.73
CA GLN A 23 -3.00 -16.24 -18.61
C GLN A 23 -3.14 -17.57 -17.90
N ASP A 24 -3.19 -17.58 -16.58
CA ASP A 24 -3.22 -18.80 -15.76
C ASP A 24 -4.23 -18.65 -14.64
N GLN A 25 -5.31 -19.42 -14.71
CA GLN A 25 -6.40 -19.32 -13.74
C GLN A 25 -5.97 -19.74 -12.33
N ALA A 26 -5.08 -20.71 -12.20
CA ALA A 26 -4.59 -21.13 -10.89
C ALA A 26 -3.80 -20.00 -10.21
N VAL A 27 -3.04 -19.24 -10.98
CA VAL A 27 -2.32 -18.07 -10.48
C VAL A 27 -3.30 -16.95 -10.13
N ALA A 28 -4.30 -16.72 -10.97
CA ALA A 28 -5.34 -15.72 -10.71
C ALA A 28 -6.08 -16.01 -9.40
N ASP A 29 -6.40 -17.27 -9.13
CA ASP A 29 -7.07 -17.67 -7.89
C ASP A 29 -6.19 -17.39 -6.67
N ARG A 30 -4.90 -17.65 -6.75
CA ARG A 30 -3.97 -17.33 -5.66
C ARG A 30 -3.82 -15.83 -5.45
N VAL A 31 -3.78 -15.05 -6.51
CA VAL A 31 -3.73 -13.60 -6.42
C VAL A 31 -4.98 -13.06 -5.74
N THR A 32 -6.15 -13.57 -6.08
CA THR A 32 -7.42 -13.19 -5.46
C THR A 32 -7.39 -13.43 -3.95
N VAL A 33 -6.91 -14.59 -3.52
CA VAL A 33 -6.79 -14.91 -2.08
C VAL A 33 -5.79 -13.97 -1.40
N ALA A 34 -4.65 -13.72 -2.00
CA ALA A 34 -3.64 -12.82 -1.45
C ALA A 34 -4.17 -11.40 -1.31
N ASP A 35 -4.89 -10.91 -2.33
CA ASP A 35 -5.51 -9.58 -2.28
C ASP A 35 -6.54 -9.48 -1.15
N ALA A 36 -7.40 -10.48 -1.01
CA ALA A 36 -8.39 -10.52 0.05
C ALA A 36 -7.74 -10.51 1.44
N THR A 37 -6.68 -11.26 1.62
CA THR A 37 -5.93 -11.32 2.88
C THR A 37 -5.33 -9.96 3.24
N ARG A 38 -4.73 -9.29 2.26
CA ARG A 38 -4.10 -7.97 2.47
C ARG A 38 -5.15 -6.90 2.77
N ILE A 39 -6.26 -6.90 2.04
CA ILE A 39 -7.36 -5.96 2.27
C ILE A 39 -7.96 -6.19 3.66
N ALA A 40 -8.15 -7.45 4.07
CA ALA A 40 -8.67 -7.77 5.40
C ALA A 40 -7.74 -7.24 6.51
N ALA A 41 -6.43 -7.37 6.34
CA ALA A 41 -5.46 -6.85 7.30
C ALA A 41 -5.54 -5.33 7.42
N LEU A 42 -5.63 -4.63 6.29
CA LEU A 42 -5.78 -3.18 6.26
C LEU A 42 -7.11 -2.73 6.87
N THR A 43 -8.18 -3.48 6.61
CA THR A 43 -9.50 -3.18 7.18
C THR A 43 -9.46 -3.29 8.70
N ARG A 44 -8.80 -4.31 9.25
CA ARG A 44 -8.64 -4.44 10.71
C ARG A 44 -7.84 -3.26 11.28
N MET A 45 -6.80 -2.82 10.58
CA MET A 45 -6.01 -1.67 11.01
C MET A 45 -6.87 -0.40 11.06
N MET A 46 -7.68 -0.16 10.03
CA MET A 46 -8.58 1.00 9.99
C MET A 46 -9.64 0.94 11.07
N ALA A 47 -10.20 -0.23 11.35
CA ALA A 47 -11.15 -0.42 12.43
C ALA A 47 -10.50 -0.14 13.80
N HIS A 48 -9.26 -0.57 13.99
CA HIS A 48 -8.49 -0.29 15.19
C HIS A 48 -8.30 1.22 15.43
N TRP A 49 -8.19 1.98 14.34
CA TRP A 49 -8.06 3.44 14.40
C TRP A 49 -9.39 4.18 14.59
N GLY A 50 -10.48 3.44 14.79
CA GLY A 50 -11.78 4.00 15.13
C GLY A 50 -12.74 4.20 13.98
N HIS A 51 -12.44 3.72 12.79
CA HIS A 51 -13.37 3.80 11.66
C HIS A 51 -14.45 2.72 11.79
N ASP A 52 -15.68 3.06 11.41
CA ASP A 52 -16.77 2.08 11.37
C ASP A 52 -16.51 1.01 10.29
N PRO A 53 -17.25 -0.12 10.31
CA PRO A 53 -16.97 -1.23 9.39
C PRO A 53 -16.97 -0.85 7.91
N MET A 54 -17.92 -0.05 7.45
CA MET A 54 -17.98 0.36 6.05
C MET A 54 -16.82 1.30 5.71
N SER A 55 -16.56 2.28 6.56
CA SER A 55 -15.45 3.22 6.37
C SER A 55 -14.11 2.50 6.38
N ALA A 56 -13.92 1.56 7.30
CA ALA A 56 -12.70 0.76 7.38
C ALA A 56 -12.47 -0.05 6.10
N ASP A 57 -13.49 -0.70 5.59
CA ASP A 57 -13.42 -1.48 4.36
C ASP A 57 -13.06 -0.61 3.16
N VAL A 58 -13.76 0.51 2.99
CA VAL A 58 -13.55 1.41 1.85
C VAL A 58 -12.15 2.04 1.89
N ARG A 59 -11.71 2.46 3.07
CA ARG A 59 -10.36 3.05 3.23
C ARG A 59 -9.27 2.03 2.94
N ALA A 60 -9.44 0.81 3.43
CA ALA A 60 -8.50 -0.29 3.16
C ALA A 60 -8.39 -0.58 1.66
N ARG A 61 -9.52 -0.66 0.98
CA ARG A 61 -9.55 -0.88 -0.48
C ARG A 61 -8.90 0.27 -1.23
N THR A 62 -9.13 1.50 -0.79
CA THR A 62 -8.54 2.68 -1.41
C THR A 62 -7.00 2.64 -1.32
N ILE A 63 -6.47 2.33 -0.14
CA ILE A 63 -5.01 2.18 0.05
C ILE A 63 -4.47 1.09 -0.88
N TYR A 64 -5.09 -0.07 -0.86
CA TYR A 64 -4.60 -1.23 -1.60
C TYR A 64 -4.67 -1.01 -3.11
N LEU A 65 -5.80 -0.51 -3.61
CA LEU A 65 -5.99 -0.28 -5.05
C LEU A 65 -5.06 0.80 -5.58
N VAL A 66 -4.77 1.84 -4.80
CA VAL A 66 -3.79 2.86 -5.20
C VAL A 66 -2.40 2.22 -5.31
N GLN A 67 -2.01 1.38 -4.35
CA GLN A 67 -0.73 0.70 -4.39
C GLN A 67 -0.62 -0.23 -5.61
N ILE A 68 -1.65 -1.01 -5.88
CA ILE A 68 -1.68 -1.89 -7.05
C ILE A 68 -1.67 -1.07 -8.35
N GLY A 69 -2.33 0.10 -8.35
CA GLY A 69 -2.29 1.02 -9.48
C GLY A 69 -0.88 1.48 -9.81
N TYR A 70 -0.09 1.86 -8.81
CA TYR A 70 1.33 2.21 -9.01
C TYR A 70 2.12 1.05 -9.63
N ILE A 71 1.90 -0.16 -9.14
CA ILE A 71 2.57 -1.36 -9.65
C ILE A 71 2.17 -1.61 -11.09
N SER A 72 0.87 -1.57 -11.40
CA SER A 72 0.33 -1.86 -12.74
C SER A 72 0.78 -0.83 -13.78
N MET A 73 0.92 0.42 -13.37
CA MET A 73 1.40 1.50 -14.23
C MET A 73 2.93 1.53 -14.32
N GLN A 74 3.60 0.76 -13.49
CA GLN A 74 5.07 0.78 -13.37
C GLN A 74 5.60 2.19 -13.16
N SER A 75 4.95 2.93 -12.26
CA SER A 75 5.32 4.28 -11.93
C SER A 75 6.73 4.33 -11.36
N SER A 76 7.59 5.17 -11.93
CA SER A 76 9.00 5.30 -11.56
C SER A 76 9.29 6.65 -10.92
N GLU A 77 8.46 7.04 -9.96
CA GLU A 77 8.70 8.25 -9.18
C GLU A 77 9.93 8.09 -8.29
N ASP A 78 10.69 9.18 -8.11
CA ASP A 78 11.77 9.15 -7.15
C ASP A 78 11.23 9.16 -5.71
N ILE A 79 12.08 8.76 -4.77
CA ILE A 79 11.69 8.61 -3.37
C ILE A 79 11.26 9.94 -2.73
N GLU A 80 11.91 11.04 -3.09
CA GLU A 80 11.58 12.34 -2.50
C GLU A 80 10.20 12.82 -2.95
N THR A 81 9.82 12.60 -4.20
CA THR A 81 8.49 12.89 -4.71
C THR A 81 7.43 12.08 -3.98
N ARG A 82 7.67 10.77 -3.80
CA ARG A 82 6.76 9.91 -3.06
C ARG A 82 6.60 10.35 -1.62
N LEU A 83 7.71 10.69 -0.95
CA LEU A 83 7.69 11.15 0.44
C LEU A 83 6.92 12.46 0.59
N SER A 84 6.98 13.35 -0.40
CA SER A 84 6.27 14.62 -0.36
C SER A 84 4.74 14.46 -0.35
N ARG A 85 4.25 13.33 -0.88
CA ARG A 85 2.81 13.04 -0.93
C ARG A 85 2.30 12.28 0.29
N ILE A 86 3.18 11.71 1.11
CA ILE A 86 2.79 10.87 2.24
C ILE A 86 1.78 11.55 3.18
N PRO A 87 1.99 12.82 3.62
CA PRO A 87 1.02 13.45 4.51
C PRO A 87 -0.39 13.53 3.91
N SER A 88 -0.49 13.85 2.63
CA SER A 88 -1.77 13.93 1.94
C SER A 88 -2.44 12.56 1.81
N TYR A 89 -1.68 11.53 1.48
CA TYR A 89 -2.21 10.17 1.43
C TYR A 89 -2.71 9.71 2.79
N VAL A 90 -1.95 9.96 3.85
CA VAL A 90 -2.35 9.60 5.21
C VAL A 90 -3.65 10.31 5.58
N GLN A 91 -3.77 11.59 5.27
CA GLN A 91 -4.99 12.34 5.55
C GLN A 91 -6.20 11.78 4.80
N ILE A 92 -6.04 11.45 3.53
CA ILE A 92 -7.12 10.85 2.72
C ILE A 92 -7.52 9.49 3.27
N TYR A 93 -6.54 8.64 3.59
CA TYR A 93 -6.81 7.25 4.01
C TYR A 93 -7.38 7.17 5.42
N THR A 94 -6.93 8.03 6.33
CA THR A 94 -7.31 7.97 7.74
C THR A 94 -8.30 9.05 8.16
N GLY A 95 -8.42 10.12 7.37
CA GLY A 95 -9.23 11.28 7.72
C GLY A 95 -8.56 12.24 8.69
N ALA A 96 -7.29 12.00 9.05
CA ALA A 96 -6.54 12.84 9.97
C ALA A 96 -5.12 13.07 9.46
N ALA A 97 -4.65 14.31 9.55
CA ALA A 97 -3.28 14.63 9.19
C ALA A 97 -2.31 13.95 10.17
N PRO A 98 -1.20 13.36 9.68
CA PRO A 98 -0.20 12.77 10.56
C PRO A 98 0.57 13.85 11.32
N GLU A 99 1.06 13.51 12.51
CA GLU A 99 1.90 14.43 13.28
C GLU A 99 3.28 14.55 12.61
N PRO A 100 3.94 15.73 12.72
CA PRO A 100 5.26 15.93 12.13
C PRO A 100 6.30 14.89 12.56
N ARG A 101 6.23 14.46 13.81
CA ARG A 101 7.11 13.43 14.37
C ARG A 101 6.93 12.09 13.67
N GLU A 102 5.70 11.73 13.38
CA GLU A 102 5.37 10.48 12.67
C GLU A 102 5.86 10.52 11.23
N ILE A 103 5.69 11.66 10.57
CA ILE A 103 6.19 11.87 9.21
C ILE A 103 7.70 11.74 9.15
N ALA A 104 8.41 12.38 10.08
CA ALA A 104 9.87 12.33 10.11
C ALA A 104 10.40 10.91 10.30
N ARG A 105 9.78 10.15 11.21
CA ARG A 105 10.14 8.75 11.48
C ARG A 105 9.93 7.88 10.23
N PHE A 106 8.80 8.05 9.59
CA PHE A 106 8.43 7.29 8.41
C PHE A 106 9.35 7.60 7.23
N ASN A 107 9.62 8.89 6.99
CA ASN A 107 10.54 9.32 5.93
C ASN A 107 11.94 8.78 6.11
N ALA A 108 12.46 8.83 7.35
CA ALA A 108 13.77 8.31 7.66
C ALA A 108 13.87 6.80 7.36
N ARG A 109 12.83 6.05 7.71
CA ARG A 109 12.76 4.62 7.45
C ARG A 109 12.73 4.33 5.94
N LEU A 110 11.89 5.05 5.18
CA LEU A 110 11.78 4.84 3.75
C LEU A 110 13.06 5.18 3.00
N ARG A 111 13.74 6.27 3.39
CA ARG A 111 15.01 6.64 2.78
C ARG A 111 16.07 5.58 3.01
N ARG A 112 16.15 5.04 4.24
CA ARG A 112 17.08 3.98 4.58
C ARG A 112 16.80 2.71 3.78
N ASP A 113 15.53 2.29 3.69
CA ASP A 113 15.13 1.08 2.98
C ASP A 113 15.24 1.28 1.46
N GLY A 114 14.91 2.46 0.97
CA GLY A 114 14.98 2.79 -0.45
C GLY A 114 16.40 2.94 -0.98
N ALA A 115 17.36 3.27 -0.11
CA ALA A 115 18.76 3.38 -0.47
C ALA A 115 19.48 2.02 -0.58
N ALA A 116 18.89 1.01 -0.01
CA ALA A 116 19.39 -0.36 -0.08
C ALA A 116 18.89 -1.06 -1.34
#